data_4edb64ba78df41b0683470531103628b
#
_entry.id   4edb64ba78df41b0683470531103628b
#
_cell.length_a   1.000
_cell.length_b   1.000
_cell.length_c   1.000
_cell.angle_alpha   90.00
_cell.angle_beta   90.00
_cell.angle_gamma   90.00
#
_symmetry.space_group_name_H-M   'P 1'
#
loop_
_entity.id
_entity.type
_entity.pdbx_description
1 polymer ?
#
loop_
_entity_poly.entity_id
_entity_poly.type
_entity_poly.pdbx_seq_one_letter_code
_entity_poly.pdbx_strand_id
1 'polypeptide(L)'
;AAYVLGLYLAQIKGAMFRDEIQQTLDSLKDMPRKIQWVLDTQTKAVHDAAAQMVDAKSFLFLGRHVGYPVAMEGALKLKEIAYTFTEGFAAGELKHGPIALVDEGEPVVFIVPPARGRNVLHAKVISGIEEVKARGAYIIAVAEENDPDVERYSDVVFWRPACPTLMSPLVDVVPLQLFAMDMAKLKNYDVDKPRNLAKSVTVE
;
A
#
# COMPACT_ATOMS: atom_id res chain seq x y z
N ALA A 1 -10.69 -6.55 -14.16
CA ALA A 1 -11.78 -7.52 -14.41
C ALA A 1 -12.89 -7.39 -13.36
N ALA A 2 -12.58 -7.48 -12.01
CA ALA A 2 -13.59 -7.50 -10.94
C ALA A 2 -14.52 -6.27 -10.94
N TYR A 3 -13.99 -5.06 -11.11
CA TYR A 3 -14.81 -3.84 -11.21
C TYR A 3 -15.80 -3.88 -12.37
N VAL A 4 -15.34 -4.31 -13.56
CA VAL A 4 -16.20 -4.37 -14.76
C VAL A 4 -17.30 -5.40 -14.57
N LEU A 5 -16.97 -6.56 -14.00
CA LEU A 5 -17.96 -7.60 -13.67
C LEU A 5 -18.97 -7.09 -12.63
N GLY A 6 -18.51 -6.40 -11.58
CA GLY A 6 -19.40 -5.83 -10.57
C GLY A 6 -20.36 -4.80 -11.15
N LEU A 7 -19.89 -3.91 -12.01
CA LEU A 7 -20.73 -2.91 -12.70
C LEU A 7 -21.73 -3.57 -13.65
N TYR A 8 -21.33 -4.60 -14.38
CA TYR A 8 -22.22 -5.38 -15.25
C TYR A 8 -23.35 -6.03 -14.44
N LEU A 9 -23.00 -6.68 -13.32
CA LEU A 9 -24.02 -7.29 -12.44
C LEU A 9 -24.94 -6.24 -11.79
N ALA A 10 -24.41 -5.08 -11.41
CA ALA A 10 -25.18 -3.97 -10.87
C ALA A 10 -26.18 -3.43 -11.92
N GLN A 11 -25.74 -3.31 -13.17
CA GLN A 11 -26.59 -2.91 -14.29
C GLN A 11 -27.74 -3.90 -14.53
N ILE A 12 -27.45 -5.20 -14.60
CA ILE A 12 -28.47 -6.23 -14.82
C ILE A 12 -29.49 -6.25 -13.69
N LYS A 13 -29.03 -6.06 -12.44
CA LYS A 13 -29.91 -6.05 -11.26
C LYS A 13 -30.61 -4.72 -11.01
N GLY A 14 -30.34 -3.69 -11.80
CA GLY A 14 -30.88 -2.35 -11.56
C GLY A 14 -30.43 -1.74 -10.23
N ALA A 15 -29.27 -2.15 -9.70
CA ALA A 15 -28.73 -1.70 -8.42
C ALA A 15 -27.95 -0.38 -8.51
N MET A 16 -27.62 0.06 -9.72
CA MET A 16 -26.97 1.35 -10.01
C MET A 16 -27.64 2.01 -11.23
N PHE A 17 -27.69 3.32 -11.21
CA PHE A 17 -28.14 4.10 -12.37
C PHE A 17 -27.06 4.15 -13.45
N ARG A 18 -27.49 4.42 -14.68
CA ARG A 18 -26.59 4.42 -15.84
C ARG A 18 -25.48 5.46 -15.74
N ASP A 19 -25.76 6.63 -15.22
CA ASP A 19 -24.80 7.72 -15.00
C ASP A 19 -23.79 7.37 -13.88
N GLU A 20 -24.18 6.70 -12.81
CA GLU A 20 -23.28 6.19 -11.77
C GLU A 20 -22.30 5.16 -12.33
N ILE A 21 -22.81 4.24 -13.17
CA ILE A 21 -21.98 3.26 -13.86
C ILE A 21 -20.98 3.97 -14.77
N GLN A 22 -21.44 4.97 -15.55
CA GLN A 22 -20.58 5.73 -16.44
C GLN A 22 -19.48 6.49 -15.70
N GLN A 23 -19.81 7.18 -14.59
CA GLN A 23 -18.84 7.86 -13.73
C GLN A 23 -17.78 6.89 -13.18
N THR A 24 -18.21 5.69 -12.77
CA THR A 24 -17.29 4.67 -12.27
C THR A 24 -16.36 4.16 -13.37
N LEU A 25 -16.89 3.93 -14.58
CA LEU A 25 -16.08 3.55 -15.74
C LEU A 25 -15.07 4.63 -16.15
N ASP A 26 -15.48 5.90 -16.10
CA ASP A 26 -14.59 7.01 -16.44
C ASP A 26 -13.49 7.18 -15.39
N SER A 27 -13.80 6.99 -14.11
CA SER A 27 -12.81 6.92 -13.05
C SER A 27 -11.83 5.76 -13.27
N LEU A 28 -12.32 4.59 -13.70
CA LEU A 28 -11.48 3.42 -13.98
C LEU A 28 -10.55 3.65 -15.19
N LYS A 29 -11.04 4.34 -16.23
CA LYS A 29 -10.23 4.72 -17.40
C LYS A 29 -9.11 5.69 -17.06
N ASP A 30 -9.25 6.47 -15.98
CA ASP A 30 -8.23 7.42 -15.52
C ASP A 30 -7.11 6.74 -14.67
N MET A 31 -7.31 5.53 -14.21
CA MET A 31 -6.31 4.82 -13.37
C MET A 31 -4.94 4.67 -14.02
N PRO A 32 -4.79 4.33 -15.31
CA PRO A 32 -3.48 4.26 -15.94
C PRO A 32 -2.67 5.56 -15.83
N ARG A 33 -3.32 6.72 -16.00
CA ARG A 33 -2.68 8.04 -15.84
C ARG A 33 -2.21 8.27 -14.40
N LYS A 34 -3.01 7.87 -13.42
CA LYS A 34 -2.64 7.97 -12.00
C LYS A 34 -1.49 7.04 -11.62
N ILE A 35 -1.47 5.84 -12.15
CA ILE A 35 -0.36 4.89 -12.00
C ILE A 35 0.91 5.48 -12.62
N GLN A 36 0.82 6.01 -13.85
CA GLN A 36 1.95 6.65 -14.51
C GLN A 36 2.50 7.83 -13.70
N TRP A 37 1.61 8.64 -13.12
CA TRP A 37 2.01 9.74 -12.24
C TRP A 37 2.86 9.24 -11.06
N VAL A 38 2.47 8.14 -10.41
CA VAL A 38 3.27 7.54 -9.32
C VAL A 38 4.64 7.10 -9.83
N LEU A 39 4.70 6.42 -10.98
CA LEU A 39 5.96 5.99 -11.59
C LEU A 39 6.88 7.16 -11.91
N ASP A 40 6.33 8.26 -12.43
CA ASP A 40 7.10 9.43 -12.85
C ASP A 40 7.61 10.27 -11.66
N THR A 41 6.85 10.32 -10.57
CA THR A 41 7.11 11.26 -9.48
C THR A 41 7.65 10.61 -8.21
N GLN A 42 7.33 9.33 -7.93
CA GLN A 42 7.66 8.69 -6.66
C GLN A 42 8.85 7.74 -6.73
N THR A 43 9.31 7.36 -7.91
CA THR A 43 10.40 6.39 -8.07
C THR A 43 11.65 6.75 -7.28
N LYS A 44 12.04 8.04 -7.26
CA LYS A 44 13.20 8.49 -6.48
C LYS A 44 12.98 8.35 -4.96
N ALA A 45 11.85 8.83 -4.45
CA ALA A 45 11.54 8.74 -3.01
C ALA A 45 11.47 7.29 -2.53
N VAL A 46 10.89 6.42 -3.36
CA VAL A 46 10.81 4.97 -3.09
C VAL A 46 12.20 4.36 -3.07
N HIS A 47 13.06 4.69 -4.05
CA HIS A 47 14.44 4.21 -4.11
C HIS A 47 15.26 4.65 -2.89
N ASP A 48 15.17 5.93 -2.52
CA ASP A 48 15.89 6.47 -1.36
C ASP A 48 15.46 5.78 -0.06
N ALA A 49 14.16 5.53 0.11
CA ALA A 49 13.63 4.78 1.25
C ALA A 49 14.10 3.32 1.25
N ALA A 50 14.12 2.66 0.09
CA ALA A 50 14.62 1.29 -0.04
C ALA A 50 16.11 1.22 0.31
N ALA A 51 16.92 2.18 -0.13
CA ALA A 51 18.34 2.24 0.19
C ALA A 51 18.59 2.45 1.69
N GLN A 52 17.77 3.28 2.35
CA GLN A 52 17.86 3.50 3.79
C GLN A 52 17.48 2.25 4.60
N MET A 53 16.54 1.45 4.08
CA MET A 53 15.97 0.28 4.77
C MET A 53 16.54 -1.05 4.28
N VAL A 54 17.57 -1.06 3.44
CA VAL A 54 18.09 -2.29 2.80
C VAL A 54 18.51 -3.36 3.80
N ASP A 55 19.02 -2.96 4.95
CA ASP A 55 19.50 -3.86 6.02
C ASP A 55 18.41 -4.19 7.06
N ALA A 56 17.21 -3.61 6.94
CA ALA A 56 16.10 -3.92 7.84
C ALA A 56 15.74 -5.41 7.76
N LYS A 57 15.55 -6.02 8.92
CA LYS A 57 15.29 -7.46 9.04
C LYS A 57 13.82 -7.81 8.90
N SER A 58 12.96 -6.88 9.26
CA SER A 58 11.51 -7.04 9.22
C SER A 58 10.80 -5.75 8.85
N PHE A 59 9.55 -5.88 8.42
CA PHE A 59 8.63 -4.77 8.16
C PHE A 59 7.24 -5.16 8.61
N LEU A 60 6.53 -4.23 9.23
CA LEU A 60 5.10 -4.33 9.46
C LEU A 60 4.36 -3.49 8.42
N PHE A 61 3.30 -4.06 7.84
CA PHE A 61 2.43 -3.36 6.90
C PHE A 61 1.04 -3.25 7.49
N LEU A 62 0.52 -2.04 7.58
CA LEU A 62 -0.74 -1.74 8.26
C LEU A 62 -1.71 -1.01 7.32
N GLY A 63 -2.95 -1.50 7.27
CA GLY A 63 -4.00 -0.87 6.47
C GLY A 63 -5.38 -1.05 7.08
N ARG A 64 -6.31 -0.16 6.73
CA ARG A 64 -7.73 -0.26 7.08
C ARG A 64 -8.58 -0.32 5.83
N HIS A 65 -9.73 -1.00 5.90
CA HIS A 65 -10.68 -1.12 4.79
C HIS A 65 -9.96 -1.64 3.52
N VAL A 66 -10.05 -0.95 2.38
CA VAL A 66 -9.34 -1.32 1.14
C VAL A 66 -7.81 -1.23 1.24
N GLY A 67 -7.28 -0.50 2.20
CA GLY A 67 -5.85 -0.43 2.47
C GLY A 67 -5.28 -1.70 3.12
N TYR A 68 -6.11 -2.51 3.81
CA TYR A 68 -5.63 -3.75 4.42
C TYR A 68 -5.15 -4.78 3.40
N PRO A 69 -5.92 -5.16 2.37
CA PRO A 69 -5.41 -6.05 1.33
C PRO A 69 -4.21 -5.46 0.56
N VAL A 70 -4.10 -4.13 0.42
CA VAL A 70 -2.90 -3.50 -0.16
C VAL A 70 -1.68 -3.67 0.74
N ALA A 71 -1.84 -3.50 2.06
CA ALA A 71 -0.79 -3.76 3.04
C ALA A 71 -0.30 -5.22 2.98
N MET A 72 -1.23 -6.17 2.89
CA MET A 72 -0.89 -7.59 2.71
C MET A 72 -0.13 -7.86 1.42
N GLU A 73 -0.54 -7.24 0.30
CA GLU A 73 0.13 -7.37 -1.00
C GLU A 73 1.54 -6.77 -0.96
N GLY A 74 1.72 -5.60 -0.36
CA GLY A 74 3.03 -4.99 -0.16
C GLY A 74 3.97 -5.88 0.65
N ALA A 75 3.47 -6.42 1.77
CA ALA A 75 4.20 -7.37 2.59
C ALA A 75 4.58 -8.64 1.78
N LEU A 76 3.63 -9.16 0.97
CA LEU A 76 3.88 -10.32 0.13
C LEU A 76 4.98 -10.05 -0.90
N LYS A 77 4.92 -8.93 -1.63
CA LYS A 77 5.94 -8.60 -2.65
C LYS A 77 7.34 -8.47 -2.06
N LEU A 78 7.47 -7.82 -0.93
CA LEU A 78 8.77 -7.69 -0.27
C LEU A 78 9.31 -9.06 0.22
N LYS A 79 8.43 -9.92 0.71
CA LYS A 79 8.74 -11.31 1.09
C LYS A 79 9.20 -12.14 -0.10
N GLU A 80 8.48 -12.06 -1.23
CA GLU A 80 8.72 -12.89 -2.42
C GLU A 80 10.05 -12.57 -3.11
N ILE A 81 10.41 -11.29 -3.25
CA ILE A 81 11.55 -10.89 -4.09
C ILE A 81 12.74 -10.33 -3.31
N ALA A 82 12.53 -9.72 -2.15
CA ALA A 82 13.61 -9.20 -1.31
C ALA A 82 13.98 -10.13 -0.15
N TYR A 83 13.24 -11.21 0.04
CA TYR A 83 13.42 -12.24 1.07
C TYR A 83 13.53 -11.68 2.49
N THR A 84 12.83 -10.59 2.74
CA THR A 84 12.76 -9.94 4.05
C THR A 84 11.51 -10.41 4.78
N PHE A 85 11.61 -10.66 6.10
CA PHE A 85 10.45 -11.03 6.89
C PHE A 85 9.49 -9.84 6.98
N THR A 86 8.25 -10.07 6.55
CA THR A 86 7.25 -9.01 6.48
C THR A 86 5.89 -9.56 6.84
N GLU A 87 5.07 -8.77 7.51
CA GLU A 87 3.72 -9.18 7.85
C GLU A 87 2.72 -8.02 7.67
N GLY A 88 1.55 -8.35 7.10
CA GLY A 88 0.47 -7.40 6.89
C GLY A 88 -0.64 -7.58 7.91
N PHE A 89 -1.03 -6.52 8.60
CA PHE A 89 -2.08 -6.52 9.60
C PHE A 89 -3.20 -5.54 9.29
N ALA A 90 -4.40 -5.84 9.72
CA ALA A 90 -5.43 -4.84 9.84
C ALA A 90 -5.02 -3.82 10.92
N ALA A 91 -4.89 -2.53 10.54
CA ALA A 91 -4.43 -1.49 11.48
C ALA A 91 -5.35 -1.31 12.71
N GLY A 92 -6.58 -1.88 12.67
CA GLY A 92 -7.44 -1.98 13.84
C GLY A 92 -6.96 -2.96 14.88
N GLU A 93 -6.19 -3.97 14.46
CA GLU A 93 -5.68 -5.05 15.32
C GLU A 93 -4.29 -4.74 15.88
N LEU A 94 -3.71 -3.59 15.54
CA LEU A 94 -2.37 -3.19 15.97
C LEU A 94 -2.16 -3.35 17.48
N LYS A 95 -3.14 -2.92 18.28
CA LYS A 95 -3.08 -2.96 19.76
C LYS A 95 -3.28 -4.35 20.36
N HIS A 96 -3.73 -5.31 19.60
CA HIS A 96 -4.05 -6.67 20.05
C HIS A 96 -2.89 -7.66 19.92
N GLY A 97 -1.66 -7.16 19.75
CA GLY A 97 -0.45 -7.97 19.66
C GLY A 97 0.66 -7.34 18.82
N PRO A 98 0.42 -7.00 17.55
CA PRO A 98 1.48 -6.52 16.63
C PRO A 98 2.29 -5.33 17.13
N ILE A 99 1.69 -4.45 17.93
CA ILE A 99 2.37 -3.29 18.52
C ILE A 99 3.56 -3.70 19.43
N ALA A 100 3.58 -4.91 19.93
CA ALA A 100 4.67 -5.44 20.75
C ALA A 100 5.96 -5.70 19.91
N LEU A 101 5.84 -5.77 18.58
CA LEU A 101 6.97 -5.94 17.68
C LEU A 101 7.63 -4.61 17.28
N VAL A 102 6.99 -3.50 17.65
CA VAL A 102 7.47 -2.16 17.30
C VAL A 102 8.60 -1.76 18.24
N ASP A 103 9.77 -1.47 17.68
CA ASP A 103 10.96 -1.01 18.39
C ASP A 103 11.54 0.21 17.66
N GLU A 104 12.57 0.82 18.22
CA GLU A 104 13.24 1.99 17.64
C GLU A 104 13.85 1.65 16.28
N GLY A 105 13.51 2.45 15.27
CA GLY A 105 13.96 2.28 13.89
C GLY A 105 13.25 1.16 13.12
N GLU A 106 12.34 0.39 13.73
CA GLU A 106 11.58 -0.65 13.01
C GLU A 106 10.71 -0.02 11.92
N PRO A 107 10.85 -0.44 10.65
CA PRO A 107 10.07 0.13 9.57
C PRO A 107 8.62 -0.38 9.59
N VAL A 108 7.70 0.58 9.66
CA VAL A 108 6.25 0.31 9.64
C VAL A 108 5.61 1.06 8.48
N VAL A 109 4.99 0.30 7.58
CA VAL A 109 4.33 0.84 6.38
C VAL A 109 2.84 0.99 6.61
N PHE A 110 2.31 2.19 6.45
CA PHE A 110 0.89 2.48 6.56
C PHE A 110 0.25 2.80 5.21
N ILE A 111 -0.88 2.15 4.91
CA ILE A 111 -1.74 2.53 3.80
C ILE A 111 -2.82 3.45 4.34
N VAL A 112 -2.72 4.74 4.01
CA VAL A 112 -3.55 5.79 4.59
C VAL A 112 -4.74 6.10 3.68
N PRO A 113 -5.98 5.95 4.16
CA PRO A 113 -7.16 6.36 3.40
C PRO A 113 -7.23 7.89 3.32
N PRO A 114 -7.85 8.45 2.27
CA PRO A 114 -7.90 9.89 2.08
C PRO A 114 -8.69 10.61 3.19
N ALA A 115 -8.29 11.84 3.53
CA ALA A 115 -8.92 12.70 4.53
C ALA A 115 -10.21 13.38 4.01
N ARG A 116 -11.12 12.63 3.36
CA ARG A 116 -12.36 13.18 2.77
C ARG A 116 -13.62 12.54 3.34
N GLY A 117 -14.70 13.34 3.34
CA GLY A 117 -16.03 12.88 3.74
C GLY A 117 -16.14 12.58 5.23
N ARG A 118 -16.92 11.56 5.60
CA ARG A 118 -17.05 11.08 6.99
C ARG A 118 -15.84 10.26 7.41
N ASN A 119 -14.64 10.83 7.34
CA ASN A 119 -13.43 10.03 7.37
C ASN A 119 -12.92 9.68 8.78
N VAL A 120 -13.72 8.93 9.49
CA VAL A 120 -13.29 8.30 10.76
C VAL A 120 -12.09 7.36 10.54
N LEU A 121 -11.93 6.77 9.34
CA LEU A 121 -10.84 5.83 9.06
C LEU A 121 -9.49 6.53 8.95
N HIS A 122 -9.44 7.71 8.31
CA HIS A 122 -8.22 8.50 8.24
C HIS A 122 -7.71 8.85 9.64
N ALA A 123 -8.53 9.49 10.46
CA ALA A 123 -8.16 9.87 11.83
C ALA A 123 -7.70 8.66 12.67
N LYS A 124 -8.32 7.48 12.48
CA LYS A 124 -7.91 6.25 13.18
C LYS A 124 -6.57 5.71 12.68
N VAL A 125 -6.22 5.90 11.41
CA VAL A 125 -4.90 5.51 10.90
C VAL A 125 -3.85 6.49 11.39
N ILE A 126 -4.11 7.79 11.35
CA ILE A 126 -3.20 8.81 11.91
C ILE A 126 -2.92 8.54 13.40
N SER A 127 -3.95 8.27 14.20
CA SER A 127 -3.74 7.87 15.62
C SER A 127 -2.88 6.61 15.75
N GLY A 128 -3.01 5.64 14.85
CA GLY A 128 -2.14 4.46 14.82
C GLY A 128 -0.69 4.80 14.47
N ILE A 129 -0.49 5.72 13.52
CA ILE A 129 0.85 6.23 13.16
C ILE A 129 1.49 6.92 14.38
N GLU A 130 0.77 7.83 15.05
CA GLU A 130 1.26 8.52 16.25
C GLU A 130 1.69 7.54 17.33
N GLU A 131 0.89 6.49 17.58
CA GLU A 131 1.19 5.48 18.58
C GLU A 131 2.46 4.67 18.29
N VAL A 132 2.66 4.32 17.02
CA VAL A 132 3.83 3.56 16.56
C VAL A 132 5.06 4.47 16.52
N LYS A 133 4.89 5.71 16.06
CA LYS A 133 5.94 6.74 16.05
C LYS A 133 6.45 7.07 17.46
N ALA A 134 5.55 7.12 18.45
CA ALA A 134 5.91 7.35 19.85
C ALA A 134 6.78 6.22 20.45
N ARG A 135 6.87 5.08 19.77
CA ARG A 135 7.75 3.95 20.14
C ARG A 135 9.05 3.93 19.34
N GLY A 136 9.31 4.97 18.55
CA GLY A 136 10.53 5.11 17.79
C GLY A 136 10.55 4.46 16.42
N ALA A 137 9.42 3.90 15.96
CA ALA A 137 9.35 3.29 14.62
C ALA A 137 9.66 4.27 13.49
N TYR A 138 10.22 3.76 12.40
CA TYR A 138 10.38 4.48 11.15
C TYR A 138 9.12 4.32 10.29
N ILE A 139 8.43 5.41 10.04
CA ILE A 139 7.13 5.41 9.38
C ILE A 139 7.25 5.67 7.89
N ILE A 140 6.81 4.70 7.10
CA ILE A 140 6.60 4.82 5.65
C ILE A 140 5.10 4.89 5.41
N ALA A 141 4.59 5.94 4.77
CA ALA A 141 3.18 6.06 4.45
C ALA A 141 2.94 6.04 2.95
N VAL A 142 1.86 5.38 2.51
CA VAL A 142 1.28 5.53 1.18
C VAL A 142 0.01 6.34 1.33
N ALA A 143 -0.05 7.54 0.77
CA ALA A 143 -1.13 8.49 1.02
C ALA A 143 -1.48 9.34 -0.20
N GLU A 144 -2.65 9.95 -0.15
CA GLU A 144 -3.07 10.95 -1.13
C GLU A 144 -2.28 12.24 -0.95
N GLU A 145 -1.93 12.91 -2.07
CA GLU A 145 -1.22 14.19 -2.07
C GLU A 145 -1.87 15.24 -1.15
N ASN A 146 -1.04 16.09 -0.58
CA ASN A 146 -1.46 17.22 0.25
C ASN A 146 -2.20 16.82 1.54
N ASP A 147 -1.79 15.72 2.16
CA ASP A 147 -2.26 15.31 3.48
C ASP A 147 -1.26 15.77 4.56
N PRO A 148 -1.54 16.88 5.27
CA PRO A 148 -0.60 17.45 6.23
C PRO A 148 -0.43 16.61 7.49
N ASP A 149 -1.43 15.80 7.85
CA ASP A 149 -1.34 14.93 9.02
C ASP A 149 -0.38 13.78 8.74
N VAL A 150 -0.43 13.21 7.53
CA VAL A 150 0.49 12.15 7.10
C VAL A 150 1.92 12.70 7.01
N GLU A 151 2.10 13.87 6.41
CA GLU A 151 3.41 14.51 6.27
C GLU A 151 4.05 14.78 7.65
N ARG A 152 3.25 15.21 8.62
CA ARG A 152 3.70 15.54 9.96
C ARG A 152 4.24 14.33 10.73
N TYR A 153 3.63 13.17 10.57
CA TYR A 153 3.91 12.00 11.42
C TYR A 153 4.71 10.90 10.72
N SER A 154 4.98 11.02 9.41
CA SER A 154 5.74 10.03 8.65
C SER A 154 7.18 10.47 8.41
N ASP A 155 8.10 9.53 8.34
CA ASP A 155 9.50 9.78 7.99
C ASP A 155 9.66 9.88 6.47
N VAL A 156 8.85 9.11 5.72
CA VAL A 156 8.74 9.21 4.27
C VAL A 156 7.30 8.95 3.83
N VAL A 157 6.88 9.64 2.79
CA VAL A 157 5.54 9.43 2.20
C VAL A 157 5.69 9.15 0.71
N PHE A 158 5.06 8.06 0.28
CA PHE A 158 4.83 7.77 -1.12
C PHE A 158 3.47 8.34 -1.50
N TRP A 159 3.51 9.46 -2.19
CA TRP A 159 2.31 10.18 -2.58
C TRP A 159 1.59 9.53 -3.76
N ARG A 160 0.30 9.66 -3.80
CA ARG A 160 -0.53 9.29 -4.94
C ARG A 160 -1.59 10.36 -5.25
N PRO A 161 -2.04 10.46 -6.51
CA PRO A 161 -3.13 11.35 -6.87
C PRO A 161 -4.46 10.93 -6.23
N ALA A 162 -5.32 11.91 -6.03
CA ALA A 162 -6.69 11.68 -5.58
C ALA A 162 -7.44 10.71 -6.48
N CYS A 163 -8.12 9.71 -5.89
CA CYS A 163 -8.96 8.76 -6.60
C CYS A 163 -10.10 8.24 -5.72
N PRO A 164 -11.17 7.65 -6.29
CA PRO A 164 -12.22 7.02 -5.50
C PRO A 164 -11.64 5.95 -4.56
N THR A 165 -12.11 5.93 -3.31
CA THR A 165 -11.56 5.04 -2.26
C THR A 165 -11.52 3.57 -2.67
N LEU A 166 -12.59 3.07 -3.33
CA LEU A 166 -12.61 1.68 -3.77
C LEU A 166 -11.62 1.38 -4.91
N MET A 167 -11.13 2.39 -5.62
CA MET A 167 -10.14 2.24 -6.69
C MET A 167 -8.71 2.53 -6.23
N SER A 168 -8.53 3.11 -5.04
CA SER A 168 -7.21 3.43 -4.51
C SER A 168 -6.25 2.25 -4.49
N PRO A 169 -6.67 0.99 -4.24
CA PRO A 169 -5.77 -0.16 -4.28
C PRO A 169 -4.99 -0.32 -5.59
N LEU A 170 -5.57 0.12 -6.73
CA LEU A 170 -4.90 0.06 -8.04
C LEU A 170 -3.68 0.98 -8.12
N VAL A 171 -3.68 2.05 -7.34
CA VAL A 171 -2.61 3.07 -7.32
C VAL A 171 -1.72 2.88 -6.08
N ASP A 172 -2.33 2.58 -4.91
CA ASP A 172 -1.62 2.41 -3.64
C ASP A 172 -0.60 1.26 -3.67
N VAL A 173 -0.85 0.22 -4.47
CA VAL A 173 0.06 -0.93 -4.58
C VAL A 173 1.33 -0.61 -5.38
N VAL A 174 1.31 0.38 -6.25
CA VAL A 174 2.42 0.68 -7.17
C VAL A 174 3.71 1.07 -6.44
N PRO A 175 3.72 2.04 -5.51
CA PRO A 175 4.93 2.37 -4.77
C PRO A 175 5.45 1.21 -3.93
N LEU A 176 4.59 0.30 -3.46
CA LEU A 176 5.01 -0.88 -2.71
C LEU A 176 5.70 -1.92 -3.60
N GLN A 177 5.22 -2.07 -4.85
CA GLN A 177 5.88 -2.91 -5.85
C GLN A 177 7.25 -2.35 -6.24
N LEU A 178 7.35 -1.03 -6.45
CA LEU A 178 8.63 -0.35 -6.69
C LEU A 178 9.59 -0.53 -5.50
N PHE A 179 9.09 -0.35 -4.27
CA PHE A 179 9.87 -0.51 -3.05
C PHE A 179 10.45 -1.94 -2.93
N ALA A 180 9.61 -2.95 -3.14
CA ALA A 180 10.05 -4.35 -3.10
C ALA A 180 11.08 -4.65 -4.20
N MET A 181 10.87 -4.12 -5.42
CA MET A 181 11.81 -4.25 -6.54
C MET A 181 13.17 -3.61 -6.21
N ASP A 182 13.16 -2.39 -5.68
CA ASP A 182 14.41 -1.68 -5.35
C ASP A 182 15.15 -2.34 -4.18
N MET A 183 14.43 -2.80 -3.15
CA MET A 183 15.00 -3.60 -2.07
C MET A 183 15.69 -4.87 -2.61
N ALA A 184 15.06 -5.57 -3.54
CA ALA A 184 15.64 -6.77 -4.16
C ALA A 184 16.90 -6.44 -4.97
N LYS A 185 16.86 -5.38 -5.79
CA LYS A 185 18.00 -4.90 -6.59
C LYS A 185 19.17 -4.48 -5.71
N LEU A 186 18.93 -3.73 -4.64
CA LEU A 186 19.96 -3.29 -3.69
C LEU A 186 20.60 -4.47 -2.97
N LYS A 187 19.85 -5.55 -2.74
CA LYS A 187 20.37 -6.82 -2.20
C LYS A 187 20.99 -7.74 -3.26
N ASN A 188 21.09 -7.30 -4.52
CA ASN A 188 21.59 -8.08 -5.65
C ASN A 188 20.77 -9.36 -5.93
N TYR A 189 19.47 -9.34 -5.72
CA TYR A 189 18.56 -10.44 -6.05
C TYR A 189 17.93 -10.24 -7.43
N ASP A 190 17.68 -11.35 -8.13
CA ASP A 190 16.99 -11.38 -9.41
C ASP A 190 15.46 -11.21 -9.17
N VAL A 191 14.94 -10.08 -9.61
CA VAL A 191 13.52 -9.73 -9.45
C VAL A 191 12.61 -10.58 -10.34
N ASP A 192 13.13 -11.01 -11.51
CA ASP A 192 12.34 -11.75 -12.49
C ASP A 192 12.33 -13.26 -12.24
N LYS A 193 13.33 -13.75 -11.47
CA LYS A 193 13.46 -15.17 -11.13
C LYS A 193 13.68 -15.37 -9.62
N PRO A 194 12.67 -15.04 -8.81
CA PRO A 194 12.78 -15.22 -7.37
C PRO A 194 12.94 -16.71 -7.03
N ARG A 195 13.82 -16.99 -6.05
CA ARG A 195 14.09 -18.36 -5.61
C ARG A 195 12.83 -19.02 -5.02
N ASN A 196 12.69 -20.32 -5.19
CA ASN A 196 11.60 -21.12 -4.62
C ASN A 196 10.19 -20.75 -5.10
N LEU A 197 10.08 -19.89 -6.10
CA LEU A 197 8.80 -19.55 -6.72
C LEU A 197 8.79 -20.05 -8.17
N ALA A 198 7.80 -20.85 -8.51
CA ALA A 198 7.56 -21.31 -9.87
C ALA A 198 6.10 -21.08 -10.24
N LYS A 199 5.82 -20.76 -11.52
CA LYS A 199 4.44 -20.58 -12.01
C LYS A 199 3.61 -21.88 -11.96
N SER A 200 4.28 -23.02 -11.97
CA SER A 200 3.67 -24.33 -11.73
C SER A 200 4.66 -25.16 -10.92
N VAL A 201 4.19 -25.73 -9.82
CA VAL A 201 4.94 -26.72 -9.05
C VAL A 201 4.40 -28.08 -9.46
N THR A 202 5.16 -28.81 -10.27
CA THR A 202 4.97 -30.24 -10.45
C THR A 202 5.79 -30.94 -9.38
N VAL A 203 5.13 -31.49 -8.39
CA VAL A 203 5.75 -32.43 -7.45
C VAL A 203 5.56 -33.80 -8.06
N GLU A 204 6.62 -34.42 -8.51
CA GLU A 204 6.66 -35.84 -8.81
C GLU A 204 6.88 -36.63 -7.53
#